data_739aebd8d371253596e623804398b62e
#
_entry.id   739aebd8d371253596e623804398b62e
#
_cell.length_a   1.000
_cell.length_b   1.000
_cell.length_c   1.000
_cell.angle_alpha   90.00
_cell.angle_beta   90.00
_cell.angle_gamma   90.00
#
_symmetry.space_group_name_H-M   'P 1'
#
loop_
_entity.id
_entity.type
_entity.pdbx_description
1 polymer ?
#
loop_
_entity_poly.entity_id
_entity_poly.type
_entity_poly.pdbx_seq_one_letter_code
_entity_poly.pdbx_strand_id
1 'polypeptide(L)'
;MNTNSEFLQFGLSEETLKTILEKGFEVPSPIQKLALPVLLNETCDIIGQAQTGTGKTAAFGLPIIEGLAKGKDGKINAIILVPTRELALQVTDEIISFKGNRNINIITVYGGQSISEQQRRLRRGADVVVGTPGRVLDLIKRKDLLLDNIAWAVLDEADEMLNMGFIEDIELILSHTPKSKRMLLFSATIPDRIVKLSKKFMSDPRILTVGNQHSATNLADQIYFEVKRADKFDALTRIIDIEPEFYGLVFCRTRVDVDELSSRLLERGYSCDGLHGDISQAQREKTLTKFRNKFINILVATDVAARGIDISDLTHVINYSLPQDPDSYIHRVGRTGRAGKEGTAITFITPDEYRKFVFFQKTIKSNIRKEILPDAQDIIEMKKMRIKDELQAIVESETYADYLAMAEGILEVNSPEIALASLLRMAFKNQLEEKSYPEIRTFNVDNTGTTRLFIALGKKDGMNPRKISSFIRTKVKISDNKIDDIGVYEEFSFVTVPFADAETILDAFSKKGRDGKALITKAKKR
;
A
#
# COMPACT_ATOMS: atom_id res chain seq x y z
N MET A 1 -37.74 10.82 -1.20
CA MET A 1 -36.54 10.38 -0.45
C MET A 1 -36.58 8.87 -0.41
N ASN A 2 -35.53 8.20 -0.83
CA ASN A 2 -35.44 6.75 -0.74
C ASN A 2 -35.41 6.35 0.74
N THR A 3 -36.52 5.80 1.26
CA THR A 3 -36.73 5.46 2.67
C THR A 3 -35.93 4.22 3.14
N ASN A 4 -35.06 3.69 2.32
CA ASN A 4 -34.35 2.42 2.54
C ASN A 4 -32.87 2.55 2.92
N SER A 5 -32.37 3.74 3.26
CA SER A 5 -30.96 3.87 3.66
C SER A 5 -30.75 3.44 5.11
N GLU A 6 -29.84 2.49 5.32
CA GLU A 6 -29.44 2.07 6.67
C GLU A 6 -28.77 3.20 7.50
N PHE A 7 -28.40 4.32 6.87
CA PHE A 7 -27.84 5.48 7.59
C PHE A 7 -28.87 6.25 8.42
N LEU A 8 -30.18 6.09 8.14
CA LEU A 8 -31.26 6.74 8.92
C LEU A 8 -31.21 6.39 10.41
N GLN A 9 -30.77 5.18 10.75
CA GLN A 9 -30.70 4.72 12.14
C GLN A 9 -29.67 5.44 13.02
N PHE A 10 -28.71 6.19 12.44
CA PHE A 10 -27.65 6.84 13.20
C PHE A 10 -27.99 8.22 13.71
N GLY A 11 -29.16 8.79 13.36
CA GLY A 11 -29.58 10.11 13.81
C GLY A 11 -28.80 11.26 13.17
N LEU A 12 -28.28 11.07 11.95
CA LEU A 12 -27.69 12.14 11.15
C LEU A 12 -28.76 13.16 10.74
N SER A 13 -28.38 14.42 10.58
CA SER A 13 -29.28 15.46 10.11
C SER A 13 -29.75 15.20 8.66
N GLU A 14 -30.93 15.74 8.31
CA GLU A 14 -31.50 15.60 6.97
C GLU A 14 -30.56 16.06 5.87
N GLU A 15 -29.78 17.13 6.10
CA GLU A 15 -28.82 17.66 5.15
C GLU A 15 -27.67 16.68 4.92
N THR A 16 -27.12 16.07 5.98
CA THR A 16 -26.06 15.05 5.86
C THR A 16 -26.61 13.80 5.18
N LEU A 17 -27.80 13.33 5.54
CA LEU A 17 -28.44 12.18 4.91
C LEU A 17 -28.63 12.41 3.40
N LYS A 18 -29.11 13.59 3.02
CA LYS A 18 -29.26 13.95 1.60
C LYS A 18 -27.93 13.87 0.88
N THR A 19 -26.88 14.46 1.46
CA THR A 19 -25.55 14.51 0.84
C THR A 19 -24.93 13.12 0.63
N ILE A 20 -25.05 12.22 1.62
CA ILE A 20 -24.48 10.87 1.51
C ILE A 20 -25.29 10.00 0.53
N LEU A 21 -26.61 10.19 0.44
CA LEU A 21 -27.46 9.51 -0.54
C LEU A 21 -27.16 9.96 -1.98
N GLU A 22 -26.96 11.26 -2.21
CA GLU A 22 -26.53 11.79 -3.51
C GLU A 22 -25.19 11.21 -3.96
N LYS A 23 -24.33 10.79 -3.01
CA LYS A 23 -23.06 10.07 -3.28
C LYS A 23 -23.23 8.56 -3.49
N GLY A 24 -24.43 8.03 -3.38
CA GLY A 24 -24.70 6.60 -3.53
C GLY A 24 -24.38 5.77 -2.27
N PHE A 25 -24.30 6.40 -1.10
CA PHE A 25 -24.09 5.67 0.15
C PHE A 25 -25.44 5.13 0.65
N GLU A 26 -25.72 3.88 0.34
CA GLU A 26 -26.96 3.20 0.74
C GLU A 26 -26.76 2.37 2.02
N VAL A 27 -25.64 1.65 2.10
CA VAL A 27 -25.32 0.72 3.18
C VAL A 27 -24.04 1.17 3.88
N PRO A 28 -24.05 1.39 5.21
CA PRO A 28 -22.86 1.74 5.95
C PRO A 28 -21.87 0.58 6.00
N SER A 29 -20.59 0.89 5.82
CA SER A 29 -19.53 -0.10 5.93
C SER A 29 -19.38 -0.63 7.37
N PRO A 30 -18.70 -1.77 7.57
CA PRO A 30 -18.53 -2.35 8.91
C PRO A 30 -17.92 -1.37 9.93
N ILE A 31 -16.90 -0.58 9.55
CA ILE A 31 -16.31 0.41 10.45
C ILE A 31 -17.28 1.57 10.74
N GLN A 32 -18.10 1.98 9.78
CA GLN A 32 -19.11 3.01 9.96
C GLN A 32 -20.22 2.52 10.90
N LYS A 33 -20.67 1.27 10.77
CA LYS A 33 -21.67 0.66 11.68
C LYS A 33 -21.18 0.64 13.13
N LEU A 34 -19.89 0.45 13.36
CA LEU A 34 -19.29 0.46 14.70
C LEU A 34 -19.01 1.87 15.21
N ALA A 35 -18.49 2.77 14.36
CA ALA A 35 -18.00 4.07 14.80
C ALA A 35 -19.10 5.15 14.90
N LEU A 36 -20.05 5.20 13.94
CA LEU A 36 -21.06 6.26 13.92
C LEU A 36 -21.91 6.31 15.18
N PRO A 37 -22.47 5.20 15.71
CA PRO A 37 -23.26 5.25 16.95
C PRO A 37 -22.48 5.80 18.14
N VAL A 38 -21.21 5.39 18.26
CA VAL A 38 -20.33 5.84 19.35
C VAL A 38 -19.97 7.32 19.18
N LEU A 39 -19.61 7.74 17.96
CA LEU A 39 -19.15 9.10 17.71
C LEU A 39 -20.26 10.15 17.75
N LEU A 40 -21.49 9.76 17.44
CA LEU A 40 -22.65 10.67 17.46
C LEU A 40 -23.30 10.80 18.85
N ASN A 41 -23.25 9.74 19.67
CA ASN A 41 -23.99 9.68 20.94
C ASN A 41 -23.11 9.71 22.19
N GLU A 42 -21.80 9.44 22.08
CA GLU A 42 -20.88 9.39 23.20
C GLU A 42 -19.72 10.37 23.00
N THR A 43 -18.95 10.63 24.08
CA THR A 43 -17.81 11.57 24.05
C THR A 43 -16.46 10.89 24.21
N CYS A 44 -16.42 9.55 24.25
CA CYS A 44 -15.18 8.79 24.42
C CYS A 44 -14.24 8.88 23.21
N ASP A 45 -12.96 8.70 23.46
CA ASP A 45 -11.96 8.48 22.43
C ASP A 45 -12.16 7.12 21.75
N ILE A 46 -11.75 6.98 20.49
CA ILE A 46 -11.83 5.69 19.81
C ILE A 46 -10.52 5.31 19.11
N ILE A 47 -10.24 4.01 19.08
CA ILE A 47 -9.25 3.39 18.22
C ILE A 47 -10.01 2.51 17.23
N GLY A 48 -10.08 2.93 15.97
CA GLY A 48 -10.71 2.20 14.88
C GLY A 48 -9.69 1.35 14.11
N GLN A 49 -9.75 0.03 14.27
CA GLN A 49 -8.89 -0.88 13.51
C GLN A 49 -9.61 -1.33 12.24
N ALA A 50 -9.21 -0.77 11.09
CA ALA A 50 -9.79 -1.07 9.79
C ALA A 50 -8.79 -0.76 8.66
N GLN A 51 -8.85 -1.55 7.57
CA GLN A 51 -7.99 -1.39 6.40
C GLN A 51 -8.30 -0.12 5.61
N THR A 52 -7.40 0.27 4.68
CA THR A 52 -7.67 1.35 3.71
C THR A 52 -8.81 0.97 2.77
N GLY A 53 -9.61 1.97 2.38
CA GLY A 53 -10.76 1.74 1.50
C GLY A 53 -12.01 1.15 2.17
N THR A 54 -12.04 1.03 3.50
CA THR A 54 -13.20 0.54 4.25
C THR A 54 -14.20 1.63 4.66
N GLY A 55 -14.04 2.87 4.17
CA GLY A 55 -14.93 3.99 4.49
C GLY A 55 -14.63 4.68 5.82
N LYS A 56 -13.38 4.63 6.30
CA LYS A 56 -12.94 5.31 7.55
C LYS A 56 -13.20 6.82 7.52
N THR A 57 -12.96 7.47 6.39
CA THR A 57 -13.15 8.92 6.24
C THR A 57 -14.57 9.35 6.57
N ALA A 58 -15.58 8.62 6.09
CA ALA A 58 -16.96 8.88 6.44
C ALA A 58 -17.27 8.56 7.92
N ALA A 59 -16.62 7.52 8.48
CA ALA A 59 -16.82 7.15 9.88
C ALA A 59 -16.44 8.27 10.87
N PHE A 60 -15.38 9.05 10.58
CA PHE A 60 -15.01 10.20 11.41
C PHE A 60 -15.51 11.55 10.85
N GLY A 61 -15.57 11.69 9.52
CA GLY A 61 -15.93 12.95 8.86
C GLY A 61 -17.39 13.35 9.10
N LEU A 62 -18.33 12.40 9.01
CA LEU A 62 -19.76 12.67 9.27
C LEU A 62 -20.01 13.20 10.69
N PRO A 63 -19.51 12.57 11.79
CA PRO A 63 -19.65 13.10 13.12
C PRO A 63 -18.99 14.48 13.34
N ILE A 64 -17.85 14.74 12.72
CA ILE A 64 -17.19 16.04 12.77
C ILE A 64 -18.08 17.12 12.13
N ILE A 65 -18.61 16.86 10.93
CA ILE A 65 -19.52 17.79 10.24
C ILE A 65 -20.80 18.03 11.04
N GLU A 66 -21.40 17.01 11.64
CA GLU A 66 -22.56 17.14 12.51
C GLU A 66 -22.25 17.95 13.78
N GLY A 67 -21.07 17.74 14.37
CA GLY A 67 -20.61 18.51 15.53
C GLY A 67 -20.40 19.98 15.23
N LEU A 68 -19.79 20.30 14.09
CA LEU A 68 -19.55 21.68 13.64
C LEU A 68 -20.83 22.42 13.21
N ALA A 69 -21.86 21.72 12.79
CA ALA A 69 -23.16 22.32 12.44
C ALA A 69 -23.89 22.94 13.64
N LYS A 70 -23.58 22.46 14.87
CA LYS A 70 -24.24 22.91 16.12
C LYS A 70 -23.73 24.24 16.67
N GLY A 71 -22.58 24.73 16.19
CA GLY A 71 -22.03 26.02 16.63
C GLY A 71 -20.67 26.32 16.00
N LYS A 72 -20.45 27.56 15.64
CA LYS A 72 -19.19 28.08 15.12
C LYS A 72 -18.67 29.19 16.01
N ASP A 73 -17.40 29.10 16.39
CA ASP A 73 -16.68 30.16 17.12
C ASP A 73 -15.63 30.88 16.26
N GLY A 74 -15.54 30.54 14.95
CA GLY A 74 -14.56 31.11 14.02
C GLY A 74 -13.13 30.59 14.23
N LYS A 75 -12.97 29.52 15.02
CA LYS A 75 -11.69 28.92 15.36
C LYS A 75 -11.59 27.51 14.79
N ILE A 76 -10.38 26.97 14.74
CA ILE A 76 -10.15 25.61 14.27
C ILE A 76 -10.63 24.64 15.34
N ASN A 77 -11.62 23.83 14.98
CA ASN A 77 -12.27 22.87 15.87
C ASN A 77 -11.83 21.43 15.63
N ALA A 78 -11.33 21.11 14.41
CA ALA A 78 -10.87 19.78 14.08
C ALA A 78 -9.52 19.80 13.39
N ILE A 79 -8.63 18.88 13.79
CA ILE A 79 -7.38 18.59 13.09
C ILE A 79 -7.34 17.12 12.70
N ILE A 80 -7.00 16.85 11.45
CA ILE A 80 -6.88 15.51 10.88
C ILE A 80 -5.48 15.34 10.34
N LEU A 81 -4.70 14.44 10.93
CA LEU A 81 -3.34 14.13 10.50
C LEU A 81 -3.36 12.86 9.65
N VAL A 82 -2.65 12.94 8.54
CA VAL A 82 -2.52 11.84 7.56
C VAL A 82 -1.07 11.73 7.07
N PRO A 83 -0.60 10.55 6.64
CA PRO A 83 0.81 10.33 6.30
C PRO A 83 1.28 11.06 5.04
N THR A 84 0.40 11.26 4.05
CA THR A 84 0.78 11.74 2.71
C THR A 84 -0.08 12.91 2.26
N ARG A 85 0.45 13.66 1.28
CA ARG A 85 -0.23 14.82 0.67
C ARG A 85 -1.49 14.39 -0.08
N GLU A 86 -1.38 13.29 -0.80
CA GLU A 86 -2.45 12.73 -1.61
C GLU A 86 -3.62 12.36 -0.72
N LEU A 87 -3.35 11.68 0.41
CA LEU A 87 -4.39 11.35 1.37
C LEU A 87 -4.97 12.60 2.03
N ALA A 88 -4.15 13.64 2.29
CA ALA A 88 -4.66 14.91 2.82
C ALA A 88 -5.66 15.57 1.87
N LEU A 89 -5.37 15.58 0.58
CA LEU A 89 -6.29 16.10 -0.46
C LEU A 89 -7.55 15.24 -0.53
N GLN A 90 -7.39 13.92 -0.61
CA GLN A 90 -8.51 12.98 -0.69
C GLN A 90 -9.45 13.11 0.51
N VAL A 91 -8.92 13.09 1.74
CA VAL A 91 -9.71 13.26 2.97
C VAL A 91 -10.40 14.63 2.98
N THR A 92 -9.71 15.68 2.54
CA THR A 92 -10.31 17.02 2.43
C THR A 92 -11.48 17.04 1.47
N ASP A 93 -11.31 16.51 0.25
CA ASP A 93 -12.35 16.48 -0.80
C ASP A 93 -13.55 15.64 -0.32
N GLU A 94 -13.28 14.54 0.35
CA GLU A 94 -14.34 13.69 0.89
C GLU A 94 -15.13 14.40 2.00
N ILE A 95 -14.47 15.07 2.96
CA ILE A 95 -15.15 15.83 4.01
C ILE A 95 -15.90 17.04 3.43
N ILE A 96 -15.33 17.72 2.43
CA ILE A 96 -16.03 18.79 1.70
C ILE A 96 -17.33 18.25 1.08
N SER A 97 -17.30 17.06 0.53
CA SER A 97 -18.47 16.45 -0.07
C SER A 97 -19.57 16.07 0.93
N PHE A 98 -19.23 15.92 2.23
CA PHE A 98 -20.20 15.63 3.29
C PHE A 98 -20.85 16.89 3.88
N LYS A 99 -20.24 18.05 3.73
CA LYS A 99 -20.73 19.27 4.39
C LYS A 99 -22.03 19.84 3.80
N GLY A 100 -22.40 19.44 2.60
CA GLY A 100 -23.56 19.99 1.88
C GLY A 100 -23.43 21.50 1.69
N ASN A 101 -24.52 22.24 1.96
CA ASN A 101 -24.57 23.71 1.86
C ASN A 101 -24.04 24.43 3.12
N ARG A 102 -23.55 23.68 4.14
CA ARG A 102 -23.04 24.29 5.38
C ARG A 102 -21.78 25.12 5.09
N ASN A 103 -21.73 26.30 5.69
CA ASN A 103 -20.56 27.17 5.57
C ASN A 103 -19.43 26.69 6.50
N ILE A 104 -18.81 25.53 6.20
CA ILE A 104 -17.68 24.94 6.92
C ILE A 104 -16.43 25.08 6.04
N ASN A 105 -15.39 25.72 6.58
CA ASN A 105 -14.12 25.93 5.89
C ASN A 105 -13.14 24.80 6.23
N ILE A 106 -12.79 24.00 5.24
CA ILE A 106 -11.85 22.89 5.37
C ILE A 106 -10.59 23.25 4.59
N ILE A 107 -9.45 23.23 5.26
CA ILE A 107 -8.16 23.63 4.66
C ILE A 107 -7.19 22.46 4.72
N THR A 108 -6.54 22.20 3.58
CA THR A 108 -5.47 21.19 3.48
C THR A 108 -4.12 21.87 3.63
N VAL A 109 -3.23 21.28 4.48
CA VAL A 109 -1.86 21.76 4.70
C VAL A 109 -0.85 20.63 4.56
N TYR A 110 0.10 20.74 3.61
CA TYR A 110 1.11 19.71 3.35
C TYR A 110 2.39 20.30 2.75
N GLY A 111 3.47 19.58 2.84
CA GLY A 111 4.77 20.00 2.33
C GLY A 111 4.86 19.99 0.79
N GLY A 112 5.83 20.77 0.23
CA GLY A 112 6.11 20.82 -1.21
C GLY A 112 5.24 21.78 -2.01
N GLN A 113 4.34 22.51 -1.34
CA GLN A 113 3.66 23.70 -1.89
C GLN A 113 4.08 24.96 -1.14
N SER A 114 3.78 26.13 -1.73
CA SER A 114 4.03 27.44 -1.12
C SER A 114 3.40 27.53 0.28
N ILE A 115 4.23 27.80 1.27
CA ILE A 115 3.75 28.00 2.64
C ILE A 115 2.92 29.27 2.75
N SER A 116 3.28 30.33 2.01
CA SER A 116 2.60 31.62 2.01
C SER A 116 1.14 31.51 1.54
N GLU A 117 0.86 30.62 0.60
CA GLU A 117 -0.51 30.38 0.15
C GLU A 117 -1.34 29.69 1.22
N GLN A 118 -0.76 28.69 1.91
CA GLN A 118 -1.43 27.99 3.00
C GLN A 118 -1.67 28.92 4.19
N GLN A 119 -0.70 29.76 4.54
CA GLN A 119 -0.86 30.81 5.55
C GLN A 119 -2.00 31.78 5.20
N ARG A 120 -2.07 32.24 3.93
CA ARG A 120 -3.15 33.12 3.48
C ARG A 120 -4.53 32.47 3.62
N ARG A 121 -4.63 31.16 3.31
CA ARG A 121 -5.89 30.40 3.47
C ARG A 121 -6.27 30.29 4.96
N LEU A 122 -5.33 29.94 5.83
CA LEU A 122 -5.55 29.84 7.28
C LEU A 122 -6.02 31.17 7.88
N ARG A 123 -5.43 32.31 7.48
CA ARG A 123 -5.84 33.65 7.95
C ARG A 123 -7.26 34.05 7.52
N ARG A 124 -7.83 33.43 6.49
CA ARG A 124 -9.24 33.62 6.10
C ARG A 124 -10.22 32.85 6.97
N GLY A 125 -9.69 32.02 7.88
CA GLY A 125 -10.45 31.19 8.78
C GLY A 125 -10.57 29.75 8.30
N ALA A 126 -10.43 28.81 9.23
CA ALA A 126 -10.61 27.38 9.03
C ALA A 126 -11.39 26.80 10.20
N ASP A 127 -12.32 25.90 9.93
CA ASP A 127 -13.01 25.11 10.93
C ASP A 127 -12.35 23.74 11.10
N VAL A 128 -11.85 23.18 9.97
CA VAL A 128 -11.17 21.88 9.91
C VAL A 128 -9.84 22.06 9.18
N VAL A 129 -8.77 21.50 9.74
CA VAL A 129 -7.46 21.40 9.08
C VAL A 129 -7.13 19.95 8.85
N VAL A 130 -6.87 19.58 7.60
CA VAL A 130 -6.35 18.27 7.22
C VAL A 130 -4.91 18.44 6.79
N GLY A 131 -3.98 17.67 7.34
CA GLY A 131 -2.58 17.88 6.98
C GLY A 131 -1.61 16.76 7.28
N THR A 132 -0.40 16.91 6.69
CA THR A 132 0.73 16.03 7.01
C THR A 132 1.50 16.57 8.22
N PRO A 133 2.00 15.69 9.13
CA PRO A 133 2.57 16.12 10.40
C PRO A 133 3.65 17.20 10.29
N GLY A 134 4.65 17.03 9.42
CA GLY A 134 5.76 17.98 9.30
C GLY A 134 5.32 19.40 8.92
N ARG A 135 4.34 19.57 7.98
CA ARG A 135 3.83 20.91 7.60
C ARG A 135 2.93 21.51 8.68
N VAL A 136 2.10 20.70 9.33
CA VAL A 136 1.28 21.13 10.47
C VAL A 136 2.19 21.68 11.57
N LEU A 137 3.24 20.95 11.94
CA LEU A 137 4.19 21.37 12.96
C LEU A 137 4.96 22.66 12.57
N ASP A 138 5.34 22.81 11.29
CA ASP A 138 5.99 24.04 10.80
C ASP A 138 5.05 25.25 10.95
N LEU A 139 3.77 25.10 10.62
CA LEU A 139 2.77 26.17 10.77
C LEU A 139 2.49 26.50 12.26
N ILE A 140 2.50 25.50 13.15
CA ILE A 140 2.39 25.73 14.61
C ILE A 140 3.59 26.51 15.12
N LYS A 141 4.82 26.11 14.78
CA LYS A 141 6.05 26.80 15.19
C LYS A 141 6.08 28.26 14.70
N ARG A 142 5.49 28.55 13.56
CA ARG A 142 5.32 29.91 13.01
C ARG A 142 4.18 30.71 13.61
N LYS A 143 3.37 30.09 14.48
CA LYS A 143 2.15 30.66 15.05
C LYS A 143 1.08 31.01 14.01
N ASP A 144 1.12 30.42 12.82
CA ASP A 144 0.10 30.56 11.79
C ASP A 144 -1.05 29.57 11.97
N LEU A 145 -0.85 28.53 12.77
CA LEU A 145 -1.85 27.51 13.13
C LEU A 145 -1.91 27.37 14.64
N LEU A 146 -3.06 27.76 15.23
CA LEU A 146 -3.34 27.68 16.66
C LEU A 146 -4.32 26.53 16.92
N LEU A 147 -4.00 25.65 17.85
CA LEU A 147 -4.76 24.44 18.15
C LEU A 147 -5.48 24.48 19.52
N ASP A 148 -5.58 25.65 20.16
CA ASP A 148 -6.11 25.81 21.52
C ASP A 148 -7.60 25.48 21.65
N ASN A 149 -8.34 25.43 20.53
CA ASN A 149 -9.79 25.20 20.52
C ASN A 149 -10.16 23.87 19.81
N ILE A 150 -9.20 22.98 19.62
CA ILE A 150 -9.46 21.69 18.99
C ILE A 150 -10.41 20.86 19.85
N ALA A 151 -11.57 20.53 19.29
CA ALA A 151 -12.51 19.57 19.83
C ALA A 151 -12.28 18.15 19.32
N TRP A 152 -11.77 18.03 18.08
CA TRP A 152 -11.53 16.76 17.42
C TRP A 152 -10.10 16.65 16.90
N ALA A 153 -9.36 15.63 17.33
CA ALA A 153 -8.05 15.28 16.78
C ALA A 153 -8.12 13.88 16.18
N VAL A 154 -7.90 13.78 14.88
CA VAL A 154 -7.94 12.51 14.14
C VAL A 154 -6.55 12.15 13.63
N LEU A 155 -6.14 10.91 13.85
CA LEU A 155 -4.99 10.30 13.18
C LEU A 155 -5.52 9.23 12.23
N ASP A 156 -5.40 9.41 10.93
CA ASP A 156 -5.75 8.39 9.95
C ASP A 156 -4.49 7.77 9.34
N GLU A 157 -4.51 6.46 9.11
CA GLU A 157 -3.34 5.66 8.78
C GLU A 157 -2.17 5.88 9.76
N ALA A 158 -2.47 5.79 11.06
CA ALA A 158 -1.51 6.08 12.11
C ALA A 158 -0.27 5.17 12.07
N ASP A 159 -0.42 3.88 11.73
CA ASP A 159 0.68 2.94 11.50
C ASP A 159 1.64 3.42 10.39
N GLU A 160 1.09 3.95 9.31
CA GLU A 160 1.90 4.50 8.22
C GLU A 160 2.67 5.76 8.63
N MET A 161 2.04 6.66 9.40
CA MET A 161 2.74 7.83 9.93
C MET A 161 3.92 7.43 10.83
N LEU A 162 3.76 6.36 11.61
CA LEU A 162 4.85 5.83 12.44
C LEU A 162 5.98 5.21 11.61
N ASN A 163 5.63 4.47 10.55
CA ASN A 163 6.59 3.87 9.63
C ASN A 163 7.41 4.94 8.88
N MET A 164 6.82 6.11 8.64
CA MET A 164 7.47 7.28 8.05
C MET A 164 8.29 8.10 9.07
N GLY A 165 8.27 7.76 10.35
CA GLY A 165 9.04 8.43 11.39
C GLY A 165 8.39 9.68 11.98
N PHE A 166 7.11 9.94 11.73
CA PHE A 166 6.39 11.14 12.20
C PHE A 166 5.93 11.08 13.66
N ILE A 167 6.34 10.07 14.44
CA ILE A 167 5.84 9.91 15.81
C ILE A 167 6.13 11.13 16.69
N GLU A 168 7.33 11.67 16.62
CA GLU A 168 7.76 12.83 17.41
C GLU A 168 6.99 14.10 16.99
N ASP A 169 6.78 14.29 15.68
CA ASP A 169 6.00 15.40 15.16
C ASP A 169 4.54 15.32 15.63
N ILE A 170 3.95 14.13 15.58
CA ILE A 170 2.57 13.89 16.05
C ILE A 170 2.44 14.17 17.54
N GLU A 171 3.37 13.70 18.36
CA GLU A 171 3.38 13.96 19.80
C GLU A 171 3.47 15.47 20.10
N LEU A 172 4.33 16.19 19.38
CA LEU A 172 4.45 17.64 19.50
C LEU A 172 3.16 18.34 19.08
N ILE A 173 2.55 17.98 17.96
CA ILE A 173 1.27 18.56 17.52
C ILE A 173 0.18 18.34 18.56
N LEU A 174 0.03 17.11 19.05
CA LEU A 174 -0.98 16.76 20.06
C LEU A 174 -0.74 17.47 21.40
N SER A 175 0.51 17.80 21.74
CA SER A 175 0.82 18.57 22.96
C SER A 175 0.32 20.02 22.91
N HIS A 176 0.05 20.57 21.72
CA HIS A 176 -0.53 21.91 21.52
C HIS A 176 -2.08 21.88 21.47
N THR A 177 -2.72 20.73 21.63
CA THR A 177 -4.18 20.60 21.64
C THR A 177 -4.71 20.52 23.07
N PRO A 178 -5.97 20.95 23.34
CA PRO A 178 -6.58 20.81 24.65
C PRO A 178 -6.63 19.35 25.14
N LYS A 179 -6.53 19.16 26.45
CA LYS A 179 -6.70 17.82 27.04
C LYS A 179 -8.12 17.30 26.91
N SER A 180 -9.11 18.19 26.82
CA SER A 180 -10.52 17.88 26.64
C SER A 180 -10.92 17.50 25.22
N LYS A 181 -9.99 17.56 24.26
CA LYS A 181 -10.27 17.12 22.88
C LYS A 181 -10.71 15.67 22.83
N ARG A 182 -11.54 15.34 21.89
CA ARG A 182 -11.85 13.97 21.51
C ARG A 182 -10.83 13.47 20.48
N MET A 183 -10.17 12.37 20.81
CA MET A 183 -9.13 11.82 19.94
C MET A 183 -9.61 10.55 19.24
N LEU A 184 -9.44 10.52 17.91
CA LEU A 184 -9.80 9.40 17.06
C LEU A 184 -8.53 8.88 16.37
N LEU A 185 -8.25 7.60 16.50
CA LEU A 185 -7.10 6.95 15.90
C LEU A 185 -7.59 5.85 14.98
N PHE A 186 -7.33 5.98 13.68
CA PHE A 186 -7.63 4.95 12.69
C PHE A 186 -6.33 4.36 12.16
N SER A 187 -6.26 3.02 12.13
CA SER A 187 -5.07 2.29 11.71
C SER A 187 -5.44 0.91 11.19
N ALA A 188 -4.67 0.37 10.25
CA ALA A 188 -4.83 -1.01 9.82
C ALA A 188 -4.23 -1.97 10.85
N THR A 189 -3.09 -1.59 11.44
CA THR A 189 -2.37 -2.36 12.46
C THR A 189 -2.22 -1.56 13.76
N ILE A 190 -2.08 -2.25 14.89
CA ILE A 190 -1.91 -1.62 16.21
C ILE A 190 -0.59 -2.10 16.85
N PRO A 191 0.57 -1.64 16.35
CA PRO A 191 1.86 -1.96 16.95
C PRO A 191 2.04 -1.28 18.31
N ASP A 192 2.98 -1.78 19.13
CA ASP A 192 3.29 -1.26 20.47
C ASP A 192 3.46 0.27 20.54
N ARG A 193 3.97 0.88 19.46
CA ARG A 193 4.15 2.34 19.39
C ARG A 193 2.82 3.09 19.36
N ILE A 194 1.82 2.57 18.63
CA ILE A 194 0.46 3.13 18.63
C ILE A 194 -0.18 2.97 20.00
N VAL A 195 -0.02 1.81 20.65
CA VAL A 195 -0.50 1.60 22.03
C VAL A 195 0.12 2.60 23.00
N LYS A 196 1.41 2.93 22.87
CA LYS A 196 2.07 3.94 23.70
C LYS A 196 1.53 5.35 23.42
N LEU A 197 1.33 5.71 22.16
CA LEU A 197 0.75 7.00 21.76
C LEU A 197 -0.67 7.14 22.31
N SER A 198 -1.50 6.12 22.19
CA SER A 198 -2.88 6.15 22.71
C SER A 198 -2.89 6.32 24.22
N LYS A 199 -2.08 5.57 24.97
CA LYS A 199 -1.97 5.73 26.44
C LYS A 199 -1.52 7.13 26.88
N LYS A 200 -0.78 7.85 26.04
CA LYS A 200 -0.26 9.19 26.37
C LYS A 200 -1.29 10.29 26.11
N PHE A 201 -2.10 10.17 25.06
CA PHE A 201 -2.95 11.26 24.56
C PHE A 201 -4.45 10.97 24.55
N MET A 202 -4.86 9.73 24.83
CA MET A 202 -6.27 9.31 24.87
C MET A 202 -6.70 8.92 26.28
N SER A 203 -7.97 9.15 26.58
CA SER A 203 -8.59 8.80 27.87
C SER A 203 -9.52 7.62 27.65
N ASP A 204 -9.14 6.42 28.14
CA ASP A 204 -9.93 5.19 28.07
C ASP A 204 -10.59 4.96 26.70
N PRO A 205 -9.79 4.80 25.62
CA PRO A 205 -10.33 4.73 24.28
C PRO A 205 -11.08 3.42 24.04
N ARG A 206 -12.26 3.52 23.41
CA ARG A 206 -12.99 2.33 22.94
C ARG A 206 -12.31 1.79 21.69
N ILE A 207 -11.95 0.51 21.71
CA ILE A 207 -11.36 -0.17 20.55
C ILE A 207 -12.48 -0.75 19.70
N LEU A 208 -12.56 -0.29 18.45
CA LEU A 208 -13.49 -0.75 17.43
C LEU A 208 -12.72 -1.55 16.39
N THR A 209 -12.86 -2.87 16.40
CA THR A 209 -12.18 -3.75 15.45
C THR A 209 -13.21 -4.29 14.45
N VAL A 210 -13.01 -4.01 13.19
CA VAL A 210 -13.75 -4.69 12.13
C VAL A 210 -13.22 -6.12 12.05
N GLY A 211 -14.10 -7.10 12.32
CA GLY A 211 -13.75 -8.50 12.48
C GLY A 211 -12.94 -9.07 11.31
N ASN A 212 -12.04 -9.99 11.65
CA ASN A 212 -11.11 -10.70 10.80
C ASN A 212 -10.36 -9.85 9.77
N GLN A 213 -9.21 -9.34 10.18
CA GLN A 213 -8.22 -8.62 9.37
C GLN A 213 -7.79 -9.36 8.08
N HIS A 214 -8.20 -10.59 7.90
CA HIS A 214 -7.84 -11.45 6.77
C HIS A 214 -8.89 -11.50 5.65
N SER A 215 -10.09 -10.93 5.85
CA SER A 215 -11.17 -11.07 4.86
C SER A 215 -11.05 -10.13 3.65
N ALA A 216 -10.42 -8.97 3.76
CA ALA A 216 -10.26 -8.06 2.62
C ALA A 216 -9.13 -8.48 1.68
N THR A 217 -8.16 -9.27 2.16
CA THR A 217 -7.15 -9.91 1.32
C THR A 217 -7.67 -11.18 0.64
N ASN A 218 -8.87 -11.66 1.02
CA ASN A 218 -9.47 -12.87 0.44
C ASN A 218 -10.01 -12.69 -0.98
N LEU A 219 -10.19 -11.45 -1.44
CA LEU A 219 -10.62 -11.17 -2.83
C LEU A 219 -9.43 -11.04 -3.79
N ALA A 220 -8.22 -10.83 -3.27
CA ALA A 220 -7.01 -10.84 -4.09
C ALA A 220 -6.42 -12.25 -4.12
N ASP A 221 -6.33 -12.83 -5.31
CA ASP A 221 -5.55 -14.05 -5.51
C ASP A 221 -4.07 -13.75 -5.30
N GLN A 222 -3.42 -14.42 -4.34
CA GLN A 222 -2.05 -14.15 -3.96
C GLN A 222 -1.16 -15.29 -4.44
N ILE A 223 -0.26 -14.97 -5.36
CA ILE A 223 0.65 -15.94 -5.97
C ILE A 223 2.10 -15.45 -5.88
N TYR A 224 3.03 -16.38 -5.93
CA TYR A 224 4.45 -16.05 -6.03
C TYR A 224 5.17 -16.89 -7.05
N PHE A 225 6.21 -16.31 -7.63
CA PHE A 225 7.12 -16.94 -8.55
C PHE A 225 8.54 -16.94 -7.98
N GLU A 226 9.22 -18.07 -8.07
CA GLU A 226 10.64 -18.16 -7.75
C GLU A 226 11.45 -17.79 -8.99
N VAL A 227 12.15 -16.65 -8.93
CA VAL A 227 12.91 -16.09 -10.05
C VAL A 227 14.29 -15.63 -9.61
N LYS A 228 15.31 -15.81 -10.45
CA LYS A 228 16.61 -15.20 -10.21
C LYS A 228 16.52 -13.68 -10.39
N ARG A 229 17.40 -12.95 -9.73
CA ARG A 229 17.41 -11.48 -9.83
C ARG A 229 17.57 -10.99 -11.27
N ALA A 230 18.40 -11.66 -12.08
CA ALA A 230 18.60 -11.33 -13.48
C ALA A 230 17.36 -11.53 -14.34
N ASP A 231 16.52 -12.50 -13.99
CA ASP A 231 15.36 -12.93 -14.77
C ASP A 231 14.06 -12.22 -14.39
N LYS A 232 14.08 -11.35 -13.33
CA LYS A 232 12.86 -10.67 -12.83
C LYS A 232 12.18 -9.81 -13.90
N PHE A 233 12.94 -9.15 -14.77
CA PHE A 233 12.38 -8.32 -15.82
C PHE A 233 11.63 -9.15 -16.86
N ASP A 234 12.25 -10.24 -17.32
CA ASP A 234 11.63 -11.12 -18.30
C ASP A 234 10.43 -11.88 -17.71
N ALA A 235 10.48 -12.22 -16.42
CA ALA A 235 9.32 -12.75 -15.70
C ALA A 235 8.16 -11.73 -15.64
N LEU A 236 8.45 -10.46 -15.35
CA LEU A 236 7.46 -9.39 -15.33
C LEU A 236 6.80 -9.20 -16.70
N THR A 237 7.60 -9.14 -17.77
CA THR A 237 7.06 -8.96 -19.12
C THR A 237 6.20 -10.13 -19.57
N ARG A 238 6.55 -11.36 -19.19
CA ARG A 238 5.72 -12.54 -19.46
C ARG A 238 4.35 -12.45 -18.78
N ILE A 239 4.31 -12.00 -17.53
CA ILE A 239 3.06 -11.82 -16.79
C ILE A 239 2.21 -10.73 -17.41
N ILE A 240 2.81 -9.58 -17.76
CA ILE A 240 2.07 -8.48 -18.41
C ILE A 240 1.51 -8.95 -19.76
N ASP A 241 2.30 -9.71 -20.53
CA ASP A 241 1.94 -10.15 -21.86
C ASP A 241 0.86 -11.23 -21.89
N ILE A 242 0.77 -12.08 -20.87
CA ILE A 242 -0.26 -13.12 -20.80
C ILE A 242 -1.62 -12.55 -20.37
N GLU A 243 -1.62 -11.46 -19.60
CA GLU A 243 -2.85 -10.86 -19.08
C GLU A 243 -3.58 -10.00 -20.12
N PRO A 244 -4.86 -10.27 -20.41
CA PRO A 244 -5.62 -9.54 -21.43
C PRO A 244 -5.78 -8.05 -21.11
N GLU A 245 -6.09 -7.74 -19.87
CA GLU A 245 -6.35 -6.39 -19.39
C GLU A 245 -5.44 -6.08 -18.19
N PHE A 246 -4.15 -5.91 -18.46
CA PHE A 246 -3.21 -5.57 -17.40
C PHE A 246 -3.34 -4.09 -17.03
N TYR A 247 -3.82 -3.81 -15.83
CA TYR A 247 -3.82 -2.48 -15.21
C TYR A 247 -3.25 -2.62 -13.80
N GLY A 248 -1.96 -2.31 -13.65
CA GLY A 248 -1.23 -2.76 -12.48
C GLY A 248 -0.22 -1.79 -11.90
N LEU A 249 0.07 -2.01 -10.60
CA LEU A 249 1.07 -1.30 -9.82
C LEU A 249 2.24 -2.24 -9.50
N VAL A 250 3.44 -1.86 -9.93
CA VAL A 250 4.67 -2.63 -9.74
C VAL A 250 5.52 -1.98 -8.65
N PHE A 251 5.72 -2.69 -7.54
CA PHE A 251 6.47 -2.19 -6.39
C PHE A 251 7.96 -2.54 -6.47
N CYS A 252 8.80 -1.52 -6.49
CA CYS A 252 10.25 -1.60 -6.40
C CYS A 252 10.75 -1.14 -5.03
N ARG A 253 11.97 -1.59 -4.66
CA ARG A 253 12.58 -1.25 -3.36
C ARG A 253 13.12 0.18 -3.32
N THR A 254 13.80 0.59 -4.38
CA THR A 254 14.48 1.89 -4.44
C THR A 254 13.99 2.73 -5.62
N ARG A 255 14.26 4.04 -5.57
CA ARG A 255 14.00 4.96 -6.67
C ARG A 255 14.79 4.61 -7.94
N VAL A 256 16.03 4.16 -7.77
CA VAL A 256 16.86 3.71 -8.90
C VAL A 256 16.25 2.50 -9.60
N ASP A 257 15.74 1.52 -8.81
CA ASP A 257 15.04 0.37 -9.39
C ASP A 257 13.77 0.81 -10.16
N VAL A 258 13.06 1.86 -9.71
CA VAL A 258 11.88 2.40 -10.40
C VAL A 258 12.27 3.00 -11.74
N ASP A 259 13.30 3.86 -11.78
CA ASP A 259 13.78 4.50 -13.01
C ASP A 259 14.28 3.48 -14.02
N GLU A 260 15.10 2.52 -13.58
CA GLU A 260 15.64 1.46 -14.43
C GLU A 260 14.52 0.59 -15.00
N LEU A 261 13.58 0.14 -14.15
CA LEU A 261 12.49 -0.73 -14.58
C LEU A 261 11.54 0.00 -15.54
N SER A 262 11.19 1.25 -15.23
CA SER A 262 10.31 2.06 -16.10
C SER A 262 10.95 2.30 -17.47
N SER A 263 12.24 2.65 -17.52
CA SER A 263 12.96 2.85 -18.77
C SER A 263 12.98 1.57 -19.63
N ARG A 264 13.30 0.43 -19.03
CA ARG A 264 13.31 -0.86 -19.74
C ARG A 264 11.93 -1.28 -20.25
N LEU A 265 10.86 -0.98 -19.48
CA LEU A 265 9.49 -1.25 -19.92
C LEU A 265 9.10 -0.35 -21.11
N LEU A 266 9.44 0.94 -21.06
CA LEU A 266 9.22 1.88 -22.17
C LEU A 266 9.97 1.49 -23.43
N GLU A 267 11.26 1.12 -23.32
CA GLU A 267 12.07 0.63 -24.44
C GLU A 267 11.47 -0.62 -25.10
N ARG A 268 10.76 -1.44 -24.31
CA ARG A 268 10.07 -2.63 -24.81
C ARG A 268 8.66 -2.35 -25.33
N GLY A 269 8.21 -1.08 -25.29
CA GLY A 269 6.94 -0.62 -25.85
C GLY A 269 5.74 -0.67 -24.89
N TYR A 270 5.95 -0.88 -23.58
CA TYR A 270 4.86 -0.82 -22.61
C TYR A 270 4.51 0.60 -22.23
N SER A 271 3.21 0.85 -22.01
CA SER A 271 2.71 2.15 -21.55
C SER A 271 2.86 2.26 -20.03
N CYS A 272 3.99 2.78 -19.56
CA CYS A 272 4.29 2.88 -18.15
C CYS A 272 4.83 4.26 -17.75
N ASP A 273 4.83 4.54 -16.44
CA ASP A 273 5.50 5.71 -15.85
C ASP A 273 6.04 5.35 -14.45
N GLY A 274 7.09 6.03 -14.00
CA GLY A 274 7.72 5.82 -12.70
C GLY A 274 7.23 6.80 -11.64
N LEU A 275 7.14 6.35 -10.37
CA LEU A 275 6.70 7.15 -9.25
C LEU A 275 7.59 6.94 -8.02
N HIS A 276 8.42 7.92 -7.66
CA HIS A 276 9.32 7.88 -6.50
C HIS A 276 9.53 9.27 -5.88
N GLY A 277 10.27 9.34 -4.77
CA GLY A 277 10.41 10.56 -3.97
C GLY A 277 11.15 11.72 -4.64
N ASP A 278 11.93 11.48 -5.70
CA ASP A 278 12.76 12.53 -6.34
C ASP A 278 12.02 13.26 -7.47
N ILE A 279 10.88 12.76 -7.95
CA ILE A 279 10.11 13.46 -8.97
C ILE A 279 9.42 14.69 -8.37
N SER A 280 9.31 15.75 -9.17
CA SER A 280 8.63 16.97 -8.75
C SER A 280 7.13 16.70 -8.50
N GLN A 281 6.51 17.51 -7.64
CA GLN A 281 5.08 17.37 -7.35
C GLN A 281 4.21 17.48 -8.61
N ALA A 282 4.54 18.41 -9.51
CA ALA A 282 3.83 18.57 -10.77
C ALA A 282 3.93 17.32 -11.67
N GLN A 283 5.11 16.71 -11.75
CA GLN A 283 5.30 15.47 -12.49
C GLN A 283 4.53 14.32 -11.85
N ARG A 284 4.55 14.24 -10.51
CA ARG A 284 3.80 13.22 -9.74
C ARG A 284 2.29 13.29 -10.04
N GLU A 285 1.70 14.48 -9.98
CA GLU A 285 0.29 14.71 -10.28
C GLU A 285 -0.05 14.35 -11.75
N LYS A 286 0.84 14.72 -12.68
CA LYS A 286 0.69 14.37 -14.09
C LYS A 286 0.71 12.85 -14.32
N THR A 287 1.67 12.14 -13.71
CA THR A 287 1.77 10.67 -13.79
C THR A 287 0.52 10.00 -13.21
N LEU A 288 0.07 10.43 -12.03
CA LEU A 288 -1.14 9.88 -11.41
C LEU A 288 -2.39 10.14 -12.25
N THR A 289 -2.50 11.31 -12.86
CA THR A 289 -3.61 11.65 -13.77
C THR A 289 -3.61 10.78 -15.02
N LYS A 290 -2.44 10.56 -15.64
CA LYS A 290 -2.30 9.65 -16.78
C LYS A 290 -2.73 8.23 -16.40
N PHE A 291 -2.32 7.75 -15.23
CA PHE A 291 -2.65 6.41 -14.77
C PHE A 291 -4.15 6.27 -14.48
N ARG A 292 -4.77 7.20 -13.73
CA ARG A 292 -6.22 7.19 -13.45
C ARG A 292 -7.06 7.22 -14.72
N ASN A 293 -6.63 7.97 -15.72
CA ASN A 293 -7.32 8.08 -17.01
C ASN A 293 -6.94 6.94 -17.99
N LYS A 294 -6.19 5.94 -17.53
CA LYS A 294 -5.76 4.77 -18.30
C LYS A 294 -4.94 5.11 -19.57
N PHE A 295 -4.29 6.28 -19.62
CA PHE A 295 -3.30 6.60 -20.66
C PHE A 295 -2.02 5.79 -20.51
N ILE A 296 -1.73 5.32 -19.31
CA ILE A 296 -0.72 4.32 -19.00
C ILE A 296 -1.40 3.21 -18.19
N ASN A 297 -0.99 1.97 -18.41
CA ASN A 297 -1.57 0.81 -17.72
C ASN A 297 -0.63 0.18 -16.69
N ILE A 298 0.62 0.63 -16.63
CA ILE A 298 1.62 0.17 -15.66
C ILE A 298 2.16 1.37 -14.89
N LEU A 299 2.04 1.35 -13.56
CA LEU A 299 2.70 2.30 -12.69
C LEU A 299 3.79 1.60 -11.89
N VAL A 300 5.04 2.04 -12.03
CA VAL A 300 6.17 1.50 -11.26
C VAL A 300 6.45 2.43 -10.08
N ALA A 301 6.45 1.94 -8.85
CA ALA A 301 6.55 2.82 -7.70
C ALA A 301 7.35 2.24 -6.52
N THR A 302 7.88 3.12 -5.68
CA THR A 302 8.35 2.76 -4.33
C THR A 302 7.18 2.77 -3.34
N ASP A 303 7.31 2.04 -2.20
CA ASP A 303 6.30 2.04 -1.13
C ASP A 303 5.92 3.46 -0.71
N VAL A 304 6.90 4.30 -0.41
CA VAL A 304 6.68 5.68 0.05
C VAL A 304 5.89 6.50 -0.97
N ALA A 305 6.20 6.33 -2.24
CA ALA A 305 5.53 7.06 -3.30
C ALA A 305 4.13 6.52 -3.63
N ALA A 306 3.88 5.24 -3.41
CA ALA A 306 2.58 4.61 -3.64
C ALA A 306 1.61 4.74 -2.46
N ARG A 307 2.08 5.23 -1.29
CA ARG A 307 1.23 5.45 -0.12
C ARG A 307 0.29 6.63 -0.33
N GLY A 308 -0.91 6.52 0.22
CA GLY A 308 -1.93 7.57 0.14
C GLY A 308 -2.46 7.84 -1.27
N ILE A 309 -2.06 7.05 -2.27
CA ILE A 309 -2.63 7.19 -3.61
C ILE A 309 -3.97 6.46 -3.62
N ASP A 310 -5.02 7.20 -3.97
CA ASP A 310 -6.31 6.61 -4.30
C ASP A 310 -6.26 6.04 -5.72
N ILE A 311 -5.75 4.82 -5.81
CA ILE A 311 -5.84 3.99 -6.99
C ILE A 311 -6.57 2.73 -6.56
N SER A 312 -7.79 2.63 -6.98
CA SER A 312 -8.66 1.46 -6.87
C SER A 312 -8.76 0.77 -8.23
N ASP A 313 -9.32 -0.41 -8.23
CA ASP A 313 -9.62 -1.18 -9.44
C ASP A 313 -8.40 -1.66 -10.23
N LEU A 314 -7.27 -1.83 -9.54
CA LEU A 314 -6.12 -2.50 -10.15
C LEU A 314 -6.44 -3.97 -10.38
N THR A 315 -6.17 -4.46 -11.59
CA THR A 315 -6.22 -5.89 -11.87
C THR A 315 -5.05 -6.62 -11.22
N HIS A 316 -3.89 -5.95 -11.17
CA HIS A 316 -2.66 -6.56 -10.68
C HIS A 316 -1.87 -5.66 -9.74
N VAL A 317 -1.31 -6.29 -8.70
CA VAL A 317 -0.26 -5.71 -7.87
C VAL A 317 0.96 -6.62 -7.93
N ILE A 318 2.10 -6.09 -8.34
CA ILE A 318 3.32 -6.87 -8.47
C ILE A 318 4.37 -6.39 -7.46
N ASN A 319 4.75 -7.26 -6.54
CA ASN A 319 5.92 -7.07 -5.70
C ASN A 319 7.17 -7.51 -6.50
N TYR A 320 7.71 -6.62 -7.34
CA TYR A 320 8.97 -6.84 -8.06
C TYR A 320 10.15 -7.01 -7.09
N SER A 321 10.07 -6.32 -5.96
CA SER A 321 10.93 -6.52 -4.80
C SER A 321 10.10 -6.88 -3.58
N LEU A 322 10.52 -7.89 -2.83
CA LEU A 322 9.87 -8.26 -1.58
C LEU A 322 9.85 -7.07 -0.60
N PRO A 323 8.71 -6.75 0.02
CA PRO A 323 8.61 -5.67 1.00
C PRO A 323 9.56 -5.86 2.20
N GLN A 324 9.76 -4.80 2.98
CA GLN A 324 10.64 -4.87 4.14
C GLN A 324 10.01 -5.61 5.32
N ASP A 325 8.70 -5.52 5.46
CA ASP A 325 7.92 -6.05 6.58
C ASP A 325 6.55 -6.57 6.10
N PRO A 326 5.86 -7.41 6.91
CA PRO A 326 4.56 -7.97 6.59
C PRO A 326 3.45 -6.92 6.42
N ASP A 327 3.49 -5.82 7.18
CA ASP A 327 2.47 -4.77 7.11
C ASP A 327 2.54 -4.06 5.75
N SER A 328 3.75 -3.74 5.28
CA SER A 328 3.97 -3.21 3.92
C SER A 328 3.44 -4.17 2.84
N TYR A 329 3.58 -5.49 3.02
CA TYR A 329 3.00 -6.48 2.11
C TYR A 329 1.48 -6.36 2.05
N ILE A 330 0.81 -6.31 3.20
CA ILE A 330 -0.65 -6.17 3.29
C ILE A 330 -1.12 -4.88 2.62
N HIS A 331 -0.43 -3.75 2.85
CA HIS A 331 -0.76 -2.47 2.24
C HIS A 331 -0.59 -2.44 0.72
N ARG A 332 0.40 -3.19 0.17
CA ARG A 332 0.57 -3.33 -1.28
C ARG A 332 -0.54 -4.18 -1.88
N VAL A 333 -0.77 -5.38 -1.32
CA VAL A 333 -1.84 -6.29 -1.77
C VAL A 333 -3.20 -5.62 -1.71
N GLY A 334 -3.46 -4.84 -0.66
CA GLY A 334 -4.70 -4.09 -0.52
C GLY A 334 -4.94 -2.99 -1.58
N ARG A 335 -4.10 -2.83 -2.62
CA ARG A 335 -4.37 -1.97 -3.78
C ARG A 335 -5.20 -2.68 -4.86
N THR A 336 -5.36 -3.98 -4.79
CA THR A 336 -6.25 -4.79 -5.64
C THR A 336 -7.25 -5.58 -4.81
N GLY A 337 -8.23 -6.22 -5.44
CA GLY A 337 -9.25 -7.01 -4.75
C GLY A 337 -10.20 -6.17 -3.88
N ARG A 338 -10.57 -4.95 -4.31
CA ARG A 338 -11.45 -4.04 -3.57
C ARG A 338 -12.87 -4.01 -4.13
N ALA A 339 -13.81 -3.62 -3.28
CA ALA A 339 -15.23 -3.39 -3.64
C ALA A 339 -15.90 -4.56 -4.38
N GLY A 340 -15.54 -5.80 -4.03
CA GLY A 340 -16.12 -6.99 -4.64
C GLY A 340 -15.52 -7.39 -5.99
N LYS A 341 -14.50 -6.67 -6.48
CA LYS A 341 -13.76 -7.05 -7.71
C LYS A 341 -12.62 -7.99 -7.38
N GLU A 342 -12.41 -8.98 -8.24
CA GLU A 342 -11.25 -9.87 -8.17
C GLU A 342 -9.97 -9.13 -8.60
N GLY A 343 -8.83 -9.55 -8.07
CA GLY A 343 -7.54 -9.01 -8.43
C GLY A 343 -6.41 -9.96 -8.06
N THR A 344 -5.25 -9.80 -8.69
CA THR A 344 -4.11 -10.69 -8.49
C THR A 344 -2.94 -9.93 -7.87
N ALA A 345 -2.40 -10.47 -6.78
CA ALA A 345 -1.18 -9.98 -6.14
C ALA A 345 -0.04 -10.97 -6.39
N ILE A 346 0.97 -10.53 -7.12
CA ILE A 346 2.10 -11.35 -7.56
C ILE A 346 3.36 -10.94 -6.82
N THR A 347 4.14 -11.92 -6.35
CA THR A 347 5.39 -11.64 -5.65
C THR A 347 6.54 -12.41 -6.28
N PHE A 348 7.59 -11.71 -6.70
CA PHE A 348 8.82 -12.33 -7.16
C PHE A 348 9.76 -12.59 -5.99
N ILE A 349 10.14 -13.85 -5.84
CA ILE A 349 11.00 -14.30 -4.76
C ILE A 349 12.31 -14.81 -5.32
N THR A 350 13.42 -14.20 -4.87
CA THR A 350 14.77 -14.70 -5.16
C THR A 350 15.20 -15.72 -4.10
N PRO A 351 16.21 -16.57 -4.38
CA PRO A 351 16.69 -17.56 -3.42
C PRO A 351 17.06 -16.97 -2.04
N ASP A 352 17.64 -15.78 -2.04
CA ASP A 352 18.04 -15.07 -0.83
C ASP A 352 16.86 -14.42 -0.08
N GLU A 353 15.75 -14.13 -0.77
CA GLU A 353 14.53 -13.57 -0.17
C GLU A 353 13.59 -14.65 0.38
N TYR A 354 13.76 -15.92 0.00
CA TYR A 354 12.83 -17.00 0.32
C TYR A 354 12.55 -17.16 1.82
N ARG A 355 13.57 -17.08 2.67
CA ARG A 355 13.41 -17.19 4.12
C ARG A 355 12.51 -16.10 4.69
N LYS A 356 12.74 -14.86 4.25
CA LYS A 356 11.94 -13.71 4.65
C LYS A 356 10.49 -13.86 4.19
N PHE A 357 10.30 -14.37 2.99
CA PHE A 357 8.98 -14.63 2.43
C PHE A 357 8.20 -15.69 3.23
N VAL A 358 8.84 -16.79 3.63
CA VAL A 358 8.23 -17.81 4.51
C VAL A 358 7.81 -17.23 5.86
N PHE A 359 8.62 -16.32 6.43
CA PHE A 359 8.23 -15.59 7.63
C PHE A 359 6.98 -14.71 7.38
N PHE A 360 6.90 -14.03 6.24
CA PHE A 360 5.72 -13.25 5.87
C PHE A 360 4.47 -14.12 5.78
N GLN A 361 4.52 -15.23 5.06
CA GLN A 361 3.39 -16.16 4.93
C GLN A 361 2.85 -16.60 6.31
N LYS A 362 3.75 -16.92 7.26
CA LYS A 362 3.37 -17.30 8.61
C LYS A 362 2.74 -16.15 9.40
N THR A 363 3.28 -14.95 9.28
CA THR A 363 2.83 -13.77 10.04
C THR A 363 1.48 -13.27 9.52
N ILE A 364 1.33 -13.20 8.21
CA ILE A 364 0.12 -12.70 7.53
C ILE A 364 -1.01 -13.72 7.59
N LYS A 365 -0.69 -15.01 7.81
CA LYS A 365 -1.65 -16.14 7.76
C LYS A 365 -2.44 -16.19 6.45
N SER A 366 -1.86 -15.74 5.35
CA SER A 366 -2.45 -15.77 4.02
C SER A 366 -1.91 -16.96 3.23
N ASN A 367 -2.78 -17.58 2.43
CA ASN A 367 -2.37 -18.65 1.53
C ASN A 367 -1.84 -18.04 0.23
N ILE A 368 -0.52 -17.83 0.16
CA ILE A 368 0.14 -17.35 -1.05
C ILE A 368 0.62 -18.58 -1.83
N ARG A 369 0.02 -18.83 -3.00
CA ARG A 369 0.29 -20.02 -3.80
C ARG A 369 1.56 -19.86 -4.63
N LYS A 370 2.34 -20.94 -4.77
CA LYS A 370 3.43 -20.99 -5.75
C LYS A 370 2.85 -21.26 -7.13
N GLU A 371 3.29 -20.47 -8.11
CA GLU A 371 2.94 -20.67 -9.51
C GLU A 371 4.19 -20.84 -10.36
N ILE A 372 4.01 -21.37 -11.56
CA ILE A 372 5.05 -21.53 -12.57
C ILE A 372 4.85 -20.44 -13.62
N LEU A 373 5.96 -19.77 -13.97
CA LEU A 373 5.92 -18.75 -15.03
C LEU A 373 5.47 -19.38 -16.35
N PRO A 374 4.59 -18.69 -17.10
CA PRO A 374 4.22 -19.15 -18.44
C PRO A 374 5.44 -19.26 -19.34
N ASP A 375 5.46 -20.25 -20.19
CA ASP A 375 6.54 -20.39 -21.17
C ASP A 375 6.38 -19.43 -22.36
N ALA A 376 7.39 -19.34 -23.19
CA ALA A 376 7.38 -18.44 -24.35
C ALA A 376 6.30 -18.81 -25.36
N GLN A 377 6.02 -20.11 -25.52
CA GLN A 377 5.05 -20.61 -26.50
C GLN A 377 3.63 -20.28 -26.06
N ASP A 378 3.32 -20.48 -24.76
CA ASP A 378 2.00 -20.12 -24.19
C ASP A 378 1.69 -18.64 -24.43
N ILE A 379 2.67 -17.75 -24.17
CA ILE A 379 2.51 -16.30 -24.37
C ILE A 379 2.27 -15.96 -25.84
N ILE A 380 3.05 -16.56 -26.73
CA ILE A 380 2.93 -16.31 -28.19
C ILE A 380 1.56 -16.79 -28.68
N GLU A 381 1.08 -17.95 -28.24
CA GLU A 381 -0.25 -18.45 -28.62
C GLU A 381 -1.37 -17.54 -28.09
N MET A 382 -1.28 -17.09 -26.83
CA MET A 382 -2.24 -16.13 -26.30
C MET A 382 -2.25 -14.80 -27.07
N LYS A 383 -1.07 -14.29 -27.45
CA LYS A 383 -0.98 -13.08 -28.30
C LYS A 383 -1.59 -13.29 -29.68
N LYS A 384 -1.34 -14.44 -30.29
CA LYS A 384 -1.96 -14.79 -31.58
C LYS A 384 -3.49 -14.84 -31.49
N MET A 385 -4.04 -15.39 -30.40
CA MET A 385 -5.48 -15.40 -30.17
C MET A 385 -6.03 -13.97 -30.06
N ARG A 386 -5.41 -13.11 -29.23
CA ARG A 386 -5.83 -11.70 -29.09
C ARG A 386 -5.81 -10.94 -30.41
N ILE A 387 -4.75 -11.10 -31.21
CA ILE A 387 -4.68 -10.47 -32.53
C ILE A 387 -5.83 -10.92 -33.43
N LYS A 388 -6.22 -12.20 -33.37
CA LYS A 388 -7.37 -12.69 -34.10
C LYS A 388 -8.69 -12.09 -33.60
N ASP A 389 -8.86 -12.00 -32.27
CA ASP A 389 -10.06 -11.44 -31.65
C ASP A 389 -10.20 -9.95 -31.96
N GLU A 390 -9.09 -9.19 -31.87
CA GLU A 390 -9.05 -7.77 -32.25
C GLU A 390 -9.37 -7.57 -33.73
N LEU A 391 -8.79 -8.40 -34.60
CA LEU A 391 -9.07 -8.36 -36.03
C LEU A 391 -10.56 -8.63 -36.29
N GLN A 392 -11.13 -9.63 -35.62
CA GLN A 392 -12.55 -9.95 -35.75
C GLN A 392 -13.45 -8.78 -35.29
N ALA A 393 -13.11 -8.14 -34.17
CA ALA A 393 -13.83 -6.96 -33.68
C ALA A 393 -13.75 -5.77 -34.67
N ILE A 394 -12.61 -5.54 -35.32
CA ILE A 394 -12.44 -4.53 -36.37
C ILE A 394 -13.33 -4.87 -37.58
N VAL A 395 -13.40 -6.14 -37.98
CA VAL A 395 -14.24 -6.60 -39.07
C VAL A 395 -15.72 -6.40 -38.75
N GLU A 396 -16.15 -6.76 -37.55
CA GLU A 396 -17.55 -6.63 -37.12
C GLU A 396 -18.01 -5.17 -36.96
N SER A 397 -17.10 -4.28 -36.57
CA SER A 397 -17.36 -2.85 -36.41
C SER A 397 -17.21 -2.03 -37.70
N GLU A 398 -16.79 -2.65 -38.80
CA GLU A 398 -16.54 -2.04 -40.11
C GLU A 398 -15.58 -0.83 -40.09
N THR A 399 -14.76 -0.70 -39.01
CA THR A 399 -13.83 0.42 -38.84
C THR A 399 -12.64 0.37 -39.80
N TYR A 400 -12.53 -0.69 -40.60
CA TYR A 400 -11.52 -0.84 -41.67
C TYR A 400 -11.84 -0.07 -42.94
N ALA A 401 -13.05 0.48 -43.11
CA ALA A 401 -13.56 1.05 -44.37
C ALA A 401 -12.62 2.10 -44.98
N ASP A 402 -12.03 2.98 -44.17
CA ASP A 402 -11.11 4.04 -44.63
C ASP A 402 -9.79 3.48 -45.20
N TYR A 403 -9.49 2.22 -44.95
CA TYR A 403 -8.24 1.57 -45.38
C TYR A 403 -8.41 0.68 -46.64
N LEU A 404 -9.64 0.50 -47.15
CA LEU A 404 -9.93 -0.41 -48.26
C LEU A 404 -9.19 -0.04 -49.55
N ALA A 405 -9.19 1.24 -49.93
CA ALA A 405 -8.51 1.70 -51.13
C ALA A 405 -6.98 1.43 -51.11
N MET A 406 -6.37 1.58 -49.90
CA MET A 406 -4.97 1.25 -49.72
C MET A 406 -4.73 -0.24 -49.77
N ALA A 407 -5.62 -1.04 -49.20
CA ALA A 407 -5.54 -2.51 -49.24
C ALA A 407 -5.65 -3.04 -50.66
N GLU A 408 -6.61 -2.52 -51.46
CA GLU A 408 -6.74 -2.87 -52.88
C GLU A 408 -5.44 -2.62 -53.68
N GLY A 409 -4.84 -1.44 -53.52
CA GLY A 409 -3.55 -1.12 -54.17
C GLY A 409 -2.39 -2.04 -53.75
N ILE A 410 -2.37 -2.48 -52.47
CA ILE A 410 -1.37 -3.45 -52.00
C ILE A 410 -1.60 -4.84 -52.64
N LEU A 411 -2.86 -5.24 -52.80
CA LEU A 411 -3.25 -6.54 -53.34
C LEU A 411 -3.12 -6.63 -54.87
N GLU A 412 -3.03 -5.52 -55.61
CA GLU A 412 -2.72 -5.53 -57.06
C GLU A 412 -1.33 -6.11 -57.36
N VAL A 413 -0.39 -5.99 -56.40
CA VAL A 413 1.03 -6.35 -56.61
C VAL A 413 1.44 -7.57 -55.78
N ASN A 414 0.68 -7.92 -54.74
CA ASN A 414 1.02 -8.99 -53.80
C ASN A 414 -0.14 -9.96 -53.63
N SER A 415 0.14 -11.24 -53.33
CA SER A 415 -0.91 -12.15 -52.91
C SER A 415 -1.43 -11.75 -51.52
N PRO A 416 -2.72 -12.01 -51.22
CA PRO A 416 -3.33 -11.68 -49.91
C PRO A 416 -2.55 -12.25 -48.72
N GLU A 417 -2.02 -13.46 -48.84
CA GLU A 417 -1.27 -14.13 -47.76
C GLU A 417 0.06 -13.42 -47.50
N ILE A 418 0.78 -13.01 -48.54
CA ILE A 418 2.05 -12.30 -48.39
C ILE A 418 1.83 -10.90 -47.84
N ALA A 419 0.81 -10.20 -48.34
CA ALA A 419 0.46 -8.87 -47.87
C ALA A 419 0.10 -8.91 -46.39
N LEU A 420 -0.79 -9.83 -45.99
CA LEU A 420 -1.20 -10.01 -44.58
C LEU A 420 -0.02 -10.42 -43.68
N ALA A 421 0.79 -11.38 -44.10
CA ALA A 421 1.97 -11.81 -43.35
C ALA A 421 2.97 -10.66 -43.14
N SER A 422 3.16 -9.82 -44.16
CA SER A 422 4.05 -8.65 -44.11
C SER A 422 3.52 -7.60 -43.15
N LEU A 423 2.20 -7.31 -43.16
CA LEU A 423 1.54 -6.39 -42.23
C LEU A 423 1.61 -6.90 -40.79
N LEU A 424 1.35 -8.20 -40.55
CA LEU A 424 1.49 -8.82 -39.23
C LEU A 424 2.94 -8.74 -38.73
N ARG A 425 3.93 -9.00 -39.62
CA ARG A 425 5.34 -8.84 -39.26
C ARG A 425 5.68 -7.39 -38.91
N MET A 426 5.17 -6.41 -39.67
CA MET A 426 5.40 -4.99 -39.44
C MET A 426 4.81 -4.55 -38.11
N ALA A 427 3.57 -4.95 -37.78
CA ALA A 427 2.87 -4.59 -36.58
C ALA A 427 3.41 -5.30 -35.32
N PHE A 428 3.76 -6.59 -35.42
CA PHE A 428 4.05 -7.46 -34.28
C PHE A 428 5.44 -8.09 -34.26
N LYS A 429 6.41 -7.55 -35.04
CA LYS A 429 7.76 -8.10 -35.27
C LYS A 429 8.46 -8.60 -33.99
N ASN A 430 8.39 -7.84 -32.90
CA ASN A 430 9.09 -8.15 -31.64
C ASN A 430 8.19 -8.83 -30.59
N GLN A 431 6.92 -9.08 -30.90
CA GLN A 431 5.96 -9.58 -29.94
C GLN A 431 5.65 -11.07 -30.10
N LEU A 432 5.86 -11.62 -31.30
CA LEU A 432 5.53 -13.00 -31.65
C LEU A 432 6.77 -13.87 -31.88
N GLU A 433 7.98 -13.39 -31.64
CA GLU A 433 9.21 -14.14 -31.79
C GLU A 433 9.64 -14.74 -30.44
N GLU A 434 9.96 -16.05 -30.40
CA GLU A 434 10.47 -16.73 -29.20
C GLU A 434 11.73 -16.06 -28.64
N LYS A 435 12.57 -15.46 -29.53
CA LYS A 435 13.76 -14.72 -29.12
C LYS A 435 13.47 -13.52 -28.20
N SER A 436 12.23 -13.02 -28.18
CA SER A 436 11.79 -11.92 -27.32
C SER A 436 11.54 -12.39 -25.87
N TYR A 437 11.50 -13.71 -25.66
CA TYR A 437 11.27 -14.33 -24.35
C TYR A 437 12.45 -15.26 -23.99
N PRO A 438 13.54 -14.71 -23.42
CA PRO A 438 14.69 -15.51 -22.99
C PRO A 438 14.27 -16.65 -22.06
N GLU A 439 14.96 -17.78 -22.14
CA GLU A 439 14.70 -18.92 -21.25
C GLU A 439 14.93 -18.53 -19.80
N ILE A 440 13.90 -18.62 -18.98
CA ILE A 440 13.97 -18.40 -17.53
C ILE A 440 14.17 -19.76 -16.87
N ARG A 441 15.35 -19.97 -16.28
CA ARG A 441 15.64 -21.21 -15.57
C ARG A 441 14.93 -21.23 -14.23
N THR A 442 14.01 -22.18 -14.05
CA THR A 442 13.42 -22.47 -12.77
C THR A 442 14.50 -22.95 -11.79
N PHE A 443 14.43 -22.53 -10.56
CA PHE A 443 15.24 -23.10 -9.49
C PHE A 443 14.30 -23.56 -8.36
N ASN A 444 14.67 -24.64 -7.70
CA ASN A 444 13.99 -25.05 -6.49
C ASN A 444 14.78 -24.52 -5.31
N VAL A 445 14.12 -23.76 -4.44
CA VAL A 445 14.70 -23.39 -3.14
C VAL A 445 14.59 -24.61 -2.22
N ASP A 446 15.71 -25.00 -1.62
CA ASP A 446 15.69 -26.03 -0.59
C ASP A 446 14.94 -25.52 0.65
N ASN A 447 13.73 -26.01 0.82
CA ASN A 447 12.84 -25.61 1.91
C ASN A 447 13.20 -26.29 3.24
N THR A 448 14.07 -27.31 3.20
CA THR A 448 14.48 -28.10 4.38
C THR A 448 15.80 -27.62 4.98
N GLY A 449 16.45 -26.65 4.36
CA GLY A 449 17.77 -26.17 4.75
C GLY A 449 17.79 -25.45 6.12
N THR A 450 19.00 -25.40 6.69
CA THR A 450 19.31 -24.68 7.93
C THR A 450 20.17 -23.47 7.66
N THR A 451 20.18 -22.50 8.57
CA THR A 451 21.03 -21.31 8.48
C THR A 451 21.76 -21.05 9.80
N ARG A 452 22.95 -20.50 9.70
CA ARG A 452 23.75 -20.13 10.84
C ARG A 452 23.49 -18.67 11.24
N LEU A 453 23.16 -18.47 12.52
CA LEU A 453 22.97 -17.16 13.13
C LEU A 453 24.19 -16.82 13.99
N PHE A 454 24.57 -15.56 14.00
CA PHE A 454 25.58 -14.98 14.86
C PHE A 454 24.88 -14.31 16.05
N ILE A 455 25.35 -14.59 17.26
CA ILE A 455 24.86 -14.03 18.52
C ILE A 455 26.00 -13.28 19.19
N ALA A 456 25.82 -12.00 19.47
CA ALA A 456 26.81 -11.13 20.11
C ALA A 456 26.87 -11.36 21.63
N LEU A 457 26.87 -12.61 22.06
CA LEU A 457 27.03 -13.08 23.44
C LEU A 457 27.90 -14.33 23.44
N GLY A 458 28.90 -14.36 24.33
CA GLY A 458 29.86 -15.45 24.41
C GLY A 458 30.12 -15.95 25.85
N LYS A 459 31.24 -16.66 26.05
CA LYS A 459 31.64 -17.18 27.37
C LYS A 459 31.85 -16.06 28.36
N LYS A 460 32.39 -14.90 27.94
CA LYS A 460 32.57 -13.70 28.78
C LYS A 460 31.22 -13.20 29.35
N ASP A 461 30.13 -13.44 28.67
CA ASP A 461 28.75 -13.11 29.10
C ASP A 461 28.14 -14.26 29.91
N GLY A 462 28.90 -15.28 30.27
CA GLY A 462 28.46 -16.46 31.02
C GLY A 462 27.60 -17.42 30.21
N MET A 463 27.69 -17.34 28.86
CA MET A 463 26.92 -18.21 27.97
C MET A 463 27.58 -19.58 27.80
N ASN A 464 26.72 -20.58 27.63
CA ASN A 464 27.06 -21.94 27.24
C ASN A 464 25.96 -22.45 26.26
N PRO A 465 26.14 -23.59 25.58
CA PRO A 465 25.14 -24.07 24.60
C PRO A 465 23.72 -24.16 25.15
N ARG A 466 23.53 -24.63 26.36
CA ARG A 466 22.20 -24.73 27.00
C ARG A 466 21.59 -23.37 27.26
N LYS A 467 22.39 -22.42 27.72
CA LYS A 467 21.94 -21.03 27.97
C LYS A 467 21.61 -20.30 26.67
N ILE A 468 22.35 -20.52 25.58
CA ILE A 468 22.03 -19.96 24.25
C ILE A 468 20.71 -20.49 23.75
N SER A 469 20.45 -21.81 23.81
CA SER A 469 19.15 -22.38 23.45
C SER A 469 18.02 -21.77 24.29
N SER A 470 18.20 -21.75 25.62
CA SER A 470 17.23 -21.13 26.54
C SER A 470 17.00 -19.66 26.24
N PHE A 471 18.03 -18.89 25.96
CA PHE A 471 17.96 -17.45 25.62
C PHE A 471 17.11 -17.20 24.37
N ILE A 472 17.27 -17.99 23.30
CA ILE A 472 16.44 -17.89 22.11
C ILE A 472 14.98 -18.22 22.46
N ARG A 473 14.73 -19.28 23.23
CA ARG A 473 13.41 -19.75 23.61
C ARG A 473 12.64 -18.82 24.54
N THR A 474 13.31 -17.90 25.24
CA THR A 474 12.61 -16.88 26.06
C THR A 474 11.74 -15.95 25.24
N LYS A 475 12.09 -15.72 23.97
CA LYS A 475 11.37 -14.78 23.09
C LYS A 475 10.66 -15.47 21.92
N VAL A 476 11.07 -16.68 21.56
CA VAL A 476 10.55 -17.40 20.39
C VAL A 476 10.14 -18.81 20.81
N LYS A 477 8.91 -19.21 20.46
CA LYS A 477 8.43 -20.58 20.70
C LYS A 477 9.04 -21.53 19.66
N ILE A 478 10.27 -21.98 19.92
CA ILE A 478 10.99 -22.96 19.10
C ILE A 478 11.34 -24.20 19.94
N SER A 479 11.24 -25.37 19.34
CA SER A 479 11.62 -26.64 20.01
C SER A 479 13.15 -26.76 20.07
N ASP A 480 13.67 -27.35 21.16
CA ASP A 480 15.10 -27.49 21.39
C ASP A 480 15.82 -28.29 20.28
N ASN A 481 15.17 -29.31 19.74
CA ASN A 481 15.67 -30.13 18.64
C ASN A 481 15.80 -29.40 17.27
N LYS A 482 15.34 -28.17 17.20
CA LYS A 482 15.48 -27.31 16.02
C LYS A 482 16.62 -26.30 16.14
N ILE A 483 17.28 -26.23 17.29
CA ILE A 483 18.44 -25.39 17.56
C ILE A 483 19.66 -26.31 17.62
N ASP A 484 20.48 -26.28 16.58
CA ASP A 484 21.57 -27.22 16.38
C ASP A 484 22.92 -26.52 16.20
N ASP A 485 24.02 -27.27 16.23
CA ASP A 485 25.39 -26.78 16.03
C ASP A 485 25.69 -25.47 16.79
N ILE A 486 25.49 -25.52 18.14
CA ILE A 486 25.73 -24.35 19.00
C ILE A 486 27.20 -24.25 19.33
N GLY A 487 27.90 -23.32 18.67
CA GLY A 487 29.30 -22.96 18.95
C GLY A 487 29.38 -21.71 19.83
N VAL A 488 29.94 -21.84 21.06
CA VAL A 488 30.11 -20.69 21.98
C VAL A 488 31.60 -20.32 22.06
N TYR A 489 31.93 -19.11 21.64
CA TYR A 489 33.27 -18.51 21.66
C TYR A 489 33.39 -17.50 22.80
N GLU A 490 34.54 -16.86 22.92
CA GLU A 490 34.78 -15.95 24.05
C GLU A 490 33.81 -14.76 24.08
N GLU A 491 33.53 -14.13 22.94
CA GLU A 491 32.73 -12.89 22.84
C GLU A 491 31.44 -13.05 22.04
N PHE A 492 31.25 -14.18 21.36
CA PHE A 492 30.10 -14.44 20.51
C PHE A 492 29.77 -15.91 20.45
N SER A 493 28.62 -16.20 19.88
CA SER A 493 28.18 -17.58 19.62
C SER A 493 27.58 -17.71 18.22
N PHE A 494 27.60 -18.94 17.70
CA PHE A 494 26.85 -19.32 16.51
C PHE A 494 25.82 -20.37 16.86
N VAL A 495 24.72 -20.38 16.12
CA VAL A 495 23.68 -21.40 16.23
C VAL A 495 23.11 -21.69 14.85
N THR A 496 22.84 -22.93 14.56
CA THR A 496 22.21 -23.37 13.34
C THR A 496 20.74 -23.66 13.60
N VAL A 497 19.85 -23.08 12.80
CA VAL A 497 18.38 -23.22 12.93
C VAL A 497 17.74 -23.38 11.55
N PRO A 498 16.55 -24.02 11.46
CA PRO A 498 15.80 -24.13 10.22
C PRO A 498 15.48 -22.76 9.63
N PHE A 499 15.47 -22.66 8.31
CA PHE A 499 15.15 -21.42 7.59
C PHE A 499 13.85 -20.76 8.05
N ALA A 500 12.83 -21.57 8.29
CA ALA A 500 11.52 -21.09 8.71
C ALA A 500 11.52 -20.43 10.11
N ASP A 501 12.44 -20.81 10.98
CA ASP A 501 12.53 -20.32 12.36
C ASP A 501 13.53 -19.16 12.49
N ALA A 502 14.50 -19.07 11.57
CA ALA A 502 15.57 -18.06 11.58
C ALA A 502 15.06 -16.61 11.54
N GLU A 503 14.11 -16.31 10.66
CA GLU A 503 13.57 -14.94 10.53
C GLU A 503 12.74 -14.55 11.77
N THR A 504 12.01 -15.50 12.36
CA THR A 504 11.28 -15.28 13.62
C THR A 504 12.25 -14.93 14.76
N ILE A 505 13.40 -15.60 14.81
CA ILE A 505 14.45 -15.31 15.81
C ILE A 505 15.05 -13.91 15.53
N LEU A 506 15.41 -13.61 14.29
CA LEU A 506 15.99 -12.32 13.92
C LEU A 506 15.05 -11.16 14.26
N ASP A 507 13.77 -11.28 13.98
CA ASP A 507 12.77 -10.27 14.30
C ASP A 507 12.61 -10.08 15.81
N ALA A 508 12.48 -11.18 16.57
CA ALA A 508 12.34 -11.14 18.03
C ALA A 508 13.53 -10.47 18.75
N PHE A 509 14.73 -10.49 18.13
CA PHE A 509 15.96 -9.91 18.66
C PHE A 509 16.45 -8.70 17.87
N SER A 510 15.62 -8.11 17.00
CA SER A 510 15.93 -6.93 16.17
C SER A 510 16.15 -5.65 16.99
N LYS A 511 15.61 -5.58 18.22
CA LYS A 511 15.80 -4.42 19.12
C LYS A 511 17.26 -4.31 19.53
N LYS A 512 17.80 -3.07 19.44
CA LYS A 512 19.19 -2.73 19.72
C LYS A 512 19.66 -3.24 21.10
N GLY A 513 20.75 -4.00 21.10
CA GLY A 513 21.49 -4.35 22.31
C GLY A 513 22.28 -3.16 22.88
N ARG A 514 23.17 -3.42 23.88
CA ARG A 514 23.93 -2.39 24.61
C ARG A 514 24.72 -1.42 23.72
N ASP A 515 25.15 -1.84 22.51
CA ASP A 515 25.94 -1.03 21.58
C ASP A 515 25.15 -0.54 20.36
N GLY A 516 23.83 -0.53 20.44
CA GLY A 516 23.00 -0.07 19.34
C GLY A 516 22.89 -1.05 18.14
N LYS A 517 23.51 -2.24 18.22
CA LYS A 517 23.44 -3.30 17.21
C LYS A 517 22.46 -4.40 17.64
N ALA A 518 21.89 -5.12 16.67
CA ALA A 518 21.05 -6.28 16.97
C ALA A 518 21.87 -7.38 17.66
N LEU A 519 21.30 -8.00 18.70
CA LEU A 519 21.96 -9.08 19.46
C LEU A 519 22.16 -10.35 18.64
N ILE A 520 21.26 -10.61 17.67
CA ILE A 520 21.33 -11.75 16.76
C ILE A 520 21.29 -11.26 15.33
N THR A 521 22.21 -11.72 14.51
CA THR A 521 22.31 -11.39 13.07
C THR A 521 22.60 -12.64 12.26
N LYS A 522 22.41 -12.57 10.93
CA LYS A 522 22.86 -13.67 10.04
C LYS A 522 24.39 -13.73 10.05
N ALA A 523 24.93 -14.94 10.20
CA ALA A 523 26.36 -15.13 10.05
C ALA A 523 26.78 -14.78 8.61
N LYS A 524 27.80 -13.94 8.46
CA LYS A 524 28.38 -13.66 7.14
C LYS A 524 29.06 -14.93 6.62
N LYS A 525 28.79 -15.34 5.39
CA LYS A 525 29.64 -16.33 4.69
C LYS A 525 31.06 -15.72 4.58
N ARG A 526 32.05 -16.47 5.07
CA ARG A 526 33.45 -16.21 4.71
C ARG A 526 33.69 -16.57 3.27
#